data_614c7b376f1ebbcb10edabec123c3ce0
#
_entry.id   614c7b376f1ebbcb10edabec123c3ce0
#
_cell.length_a   1.000
_cell.length_b   1.000
_cell.length_c   1.000
_cell.angle_alpha   90.00
_cell.angle_beta   90.00
_cell.angle_gamma   90.00
#
_symmetry.space_group_name_H-M   'P 1'
#
loop_
_entity.id
_entity.type
_entity.pdbx_description
1 polymer ?
#
loop_
_entity_poly.entity_id
_entity_poly.type
_entity_poly.pdbx_seq_one_letter_code
_entity_poly.pdbx_strand_id
1 'polypeptide(L)'
;MKVIKHILFGLSLTLMVIESKAQTITMFDNTDSVSHLVLPNVFTPNFDSINDIFKPITDEITELNFSIFNRYGNLVFESSRVNGFWDGRTTSGEPCTDGVYFCILNATGIEGKSYKEKTFIQLFTNGYYKK
;
A
#
# COMPACT_ATOMS: atom_id res chain seq x y z
N MET A 1 63.92 62.92 -34.24
CA MET A 1 63.60 61.48 -34.17
C MET A 1 62.51 61.28 -33.13
N LYS A 2 61.29 61.12 -33.57
CA LYS A 2 60.14 60.90 -32.68
C LYS A 2 59.86 59.38 -32.67
N VAL A 3 60.06 58.82 -31.53
CA VAL A 3 59.71 57.39 -31.31
C VAL A 3 58.24 57.30 -31.02
N ILE A 4 57.48 56.77 -31.97
CA ILE A 4 56.06 56.50 -31.76
C ILE A 4 55.94 55.20 -30.98
N LYS A 5 55.60 55.32 -29.72
CA LYS A 5 55.19 54.13 -28.93
C LYS A 5 53.83 53.69 -29.37
N HIS A 6 53.78 52.61 -30.13
CA HIS A 6 52.53 51.87 -30.33
C HIS A 6 52.13 51.20 -29.04
N ILE A 7 51.12 51.73 -28.41
CA ILE A 7 50.44 51.03 -27.30
C ILE A 7 49.54 50.01 -27.96
N LEU A 8 50.01 48.77 -27.97
CA LEU A 8 49.16 47.62 -28.26
C LEU A 8 48.14 47.48 -27.12
N PHE A 9 46.94 47.93 -27.37
CA PHE A 9 45.80 47.63 -26.52
C PHE A 9 45.42 46.19 -26.77
N GLY A 10 45.99 45.27 -25.95
CA GLY A 10 45.58 43.90 -25.94
C GLY A 10 44.13 43.82 -25.44
N LEU A 11 43.20 43.65 -26.38
CA LEU A 11 41.82 43.33 -26.06
C LEU A 11 41.82 41.92 -25.52
N SER A 12 42.00 41.78 -24.21
CA SER A 12 41.76 40.53 -23.49
C SER A 12 40.29 40.23 -23.56
N LEU A 13 39.88 39.45 -24.53
CA LEU A 13 38.58 38.83 -24.57
C LEU A 13 38.55 37.79 -23.49
N THR A 14 38.24 38.19 -22.27
CA THR A 14 37.84 37.24 -21.20
C THR A 14 36.58 36.56 -21.65
N LEU A 15 36.76 35.36 -22.22
CA LEU A 15 35.70 34.43 -22.46
C LEU A 15 35.11 34.07 -21.08
N MET A 16 34.05 34.75 -20.71
CA MET A 16 33.27 34.44 -19.53
C MET A 16 32.54 33.14 -19.83
N VAL A 17 33.17 32.01 -19.47
CA VAL A 17 32.51 30.71 -19.49
C VAL A 17 31.44 30.80 -18.40
N ILE A 18 30.23 31.06 -18.82
CA ILE A 18 29.05 30.90 -17.97
C ILE A 18 28.90 29.38 -17.81
N GLU A 19 29.53 28.82 -16.79
CA GLU A 19 29.17 27.49 -16.34
C GLU A 19 27.72 27.56 -15.85
N SER A 20 26.79 27.25 -16.72
CA SER A 20 25.44 26.96 -16.31
C SER A 20 25.53 25.64 -15.52
N LYS A 21 25.71 25.75 -14.22
CA LYS A 21 25.40 24.66 -13.33
C LYS A 21 23.92 24.35 -13.55
N ALA A 22 23.65 23.33 -14.32
CA ALA A 22 22.34 22.72 -14.34
C ALA A 22 22.06 22.30 -12.90
N GLN A 23 21.30 23.14 -12.19
CA GLN A 23 20.73 22.75 -10.93
C GLN A 23 19.73 21.68 -11.30
N THR A 24 20.11 20.43 -11.10
CA THR A 24 19.17 19.34 -11.04
C THR A 24 18.25 19.68 -9.89
N ILE A 25 17.09 20.24 -10.19
CA ILE A 25 16.00 20.35 -9.24
C ILE A 25 15.56 18.90 -9.03
N THR A 26 16.17 18.25 -8.08
CA THR A 26 15.57 17.04 -7.50
C THR A 26 14.29 17.52 -6.84
N MET A 27 13.19 17.36 -7.55
CA MET A 27 11.87 17.39 -6.94
C MET A 27 11.90 16.25 -5.92
N PHE A 28 12.30 16.58 -4.70
CA PHE A 28 11.94 15.74 -3.58
C PHE A 28 10.42 15.89 -3.46
N ASP A 29 9.71 15.03 -4.14
CA ASP A 29 8.32 14.78 -3.83
C ASP A 29 8.32 14.15 -2.43
N ASN A 30 8.29 15.02 -1.41
CA ASN A 30 8.01 14.66 -0.05
C ASN A 30 6.50 14.39 0.08
N THR A 31 5.94 13.60 -0.80
CA THR A 31 4.81 12.77 -0.43
C THR A 31 5.41 11.71 0.49
N ASP A 32 5.46 12.03 1.78
CA ASP A 32 5.58 11.02 2.82
C ASP A 32 4.36 10.09 2.65
N SER A 33 4.49 9.15 1.71
CA SER A 33 3.49 8.11 1.51
C SER A 33 3.53 7.23 2.75
N VAL A 34 2.68 7.55 3.70
CA VAL A 34 2.51 6.75 4.92
C VAL A 34 1.47 5.69 4.63
N SER A 35 1.87 4.45 4.72
CA SER A 35 0.95 3.34 4.53
C SER A 35 -0.11 3.29 5.63
N HIS A 36 -1.33 2.90 5.26
CA HIS A 36 -2.46 2.72 6.15
C HIS A 36 -3.08 1.33 5.99
N LEU A 37 -3.47 0.76 7.12
CA LEU A 37 -4.15 -0.52 7.18
C LEU A 37 -5.28 -0.45 8.20
N VAL A 38 -6.50 -0.77 7.75
CA VAL A 38 -7.68 -0.87 8.62
C VAL A 38 -8.37 -2.21 8.37
N LEU A 39 -8.74 -2.90 9.44
CA LEU A 39 -9.43 -4.18 9.36
C LEU A 39 -10.90 -4.00 9.76
N PRO A 40 -11.85 -4.31 8.87
CA PRO A 40 -13.25 -4.48 9.26
C PRO A 40 -13.38 -5.63 10.28
N ASN A 41 -14.38 -5.57 11.13
CA ASN A 41 -14.62 -6.62 12.12
C ASN A 41 -15.97 -7.32 11.98
N VAL A 42 -16.80 -6.88 11.05
CA VAL A 42 -18.11 -7.47 10.75
C VAL A 42 -18.37 -7.44 9.26
N PHE A 43 -18.92 -8.50 8.72
CA PHE A 43 -19.44 -8.52 7.35
C PHE A 43 -20.65 -9.46 7.21
N THR A 44 -21.46 -9.21 6.20
CA THR A 44 -22.76 -9.85 5.98
C THR A 44 -22.92 -10.26 4.53
N PRO A 45 -22.36 -11.40 4.11
CA PRO A 45 -22.44 -11.85 2.71
C PRO A 45 -23.84 -12.34 2.36
N ASN A 46 -24.72 -11.40 2.02
CA ASN A 46 -26.12 -11.64 1.64
C ASN A 46 -26.41 -11.18 0.20
N PHE A 47 -25.38 -10.71 -0.54
CA PHE A 47 -25.42 -10.21 -1.90
C PHE A 47 -26.29 -8.96 -2.10
N ASP A 48 -26.38 -8.11 -1.08
CA ASP A 48 -27.04 -6.79 -1.18
C ASP A 48 -26.04 -5.67 -1.56
N SER A 49 -24.77 -6.03 -1.80
CA SER A 49 -23.65 -5.13 -2.11
C SER A 49 -23.20 -4.25 -0.94
N ILE A 50 -23.63 -4.56 0.27
CA ILE A 50 -23.24 -3.85 1.49
C ILE A 50 -22.56 -4.83 2.44
N ASN A 51 -21.26 -4.62 2.70
CA ASN A 51 -20.47 -5.47 3.59
C ASN A 51 -20.48 -6.97 3.23
N ASP A 52 -20.61 -7.32 1.97
CA ASP A 52 -20.65 -8.70 1.50
C ASP A 52 -19.31 -9.43 1.61
N ILE A 53 -18.22 -8.71 1.81
CA ILE A 53 -16.88 -9.26 1.91
C ILE A 53 -16.11 -8.65 3.07
N PHE A 54 -15.28 -9.47 3.72
CA PHE A 54 -14.22 -8.98 4.57
C PHE A 54 -13.02 -8.64 3.69
N LYS A 55 -12.69 -7.36 3.59
CA LYS A 55 -11.54 -6.86 2.84
C LYS A 55 -10.77 -5.87 3.70
N PRO A 56 -9.47 -6.13 3.97
CA PRO A 56 -8.60 -5.13 4.57
C PRO A 56 -8.60 -3.85 3.72
N ILE A 57 -8.74 -2.69 4.36
CA ILE A 57 -8.63 -1.38 3.71
C ILE A 57 -7.15 -1.02 3.75
N THR A 58 -6.55 -0.91 2.58
CA THR A 58 -5.11 -0.71 2.42
C THR A 58 -4.85 0.53 1.59
N ASP A 59 -3.87 1.32 2.04
CA ASP A 59 -3.29 2.41 1.29
C ASP A 59 -1.77 2.30 1.38
N GLU A 60 -1.06 2.41 0.25
CA GLU A 60 0.39 2.27 0.15
C GLU A 60 0.94 0.96 0.78
N ILE A 61 0.16 -0.12 0.71
CA ILE A 61 0.59 -1.47 1.12
C ILE A 61 1.11 -2.23 -0.11
N THR A 62 2.34 -2.73 -0.02
CA THR A 62 3.01 -3.46 -1.11
C THR A 62 2.86 -4.97 -1.00
N GLU A 63 2.76 -5.48 0.24
CA GLU A 63 2.59 -6.90 0.51
C GLU A 63 1.52 -7.09 1.58
N LEU A 64 0.66 -8.07 1.41
CA LEU A 64 -0.34 -8.42 2.39
C LEU A 64 -0.64 -9.92 2.31
N ASN A 65 -0.66 -10.56 3.45
CA ASN A 65 -1.19 -11.90 3.60
C ASN A 65 -2.05 -11.98 4.86
N PHE A 66 -3.13 -12.73 4.79
CA PHE A 66 -3.97 -12.97 5.96
C PHE A 66 -4.52 -14.39 5.95
N SER A 67 -4.74 -14.90 7.14
CA SER A 67 -5.29 -16.23 7.41
C SER A 67 -6.46 -16.11 8.36
N ILE A 68 -7.53 -16.81 8.07
CA ILE A 68 -8.77 -16.81 8.86
C ILE A 68 -9.00 -18.19 9.46
N PHE A 69 -9.25 -18.20 10.74
CA PHE A 69 -9.44 -19.40 11.54
C PHE A 69 -10.84 -19.42 12.17
N ASN A 70 -11.43 -20.58 12.28
CA ASN A 70 -12.66 -20.74 13.04
C ASN A 70 -12.39 -20.76 14.56
N ARG A 71 -13.46 -20.83 15.36
CA ARG A 71 -13.36 -20.88 16.83
C ARG A 71 -12.58 -22.07 17.39
N TYR A 72 -12.36 -23.11 16.59
CA TYR A 72 -11.59 -24.29 16.97
C TYR A 72 -10.12 -24.18 16.60
N GLY A 73 -9.70 -23.06 16.01
CA GLY A 73 -8.33 -22.82 15.55
C GLY A 73 -7.99 -23.47 14.21
N ASN A 74 -8.98 -23.97 13.49
CA ASN A 74 -8.76 -24.54 12.15
C ASN A 74 -8.73 -23.41 11.11
N LEU A 75 -7.74 -23.47 10.22
CA LEU A 75 -7.64 -22.55 9.07
C LEU A 75 -8.83 -22.81 8.14
N VAL A 76 -9.59 -21.77 7.80
CA VAL A 76 -10.72 -21.85 6.87
C VAL A 76 -10.45 -21.12 5.56
N PHE A 77 -9.64 -20.07 5.60
CA PHE A 77 -9.30 -19.28 4.41
C PHE A 77 -7.95 -18.60 4.56
N GLU A 78 -7.25 -18.41 3.45
CA GLU A 78 -6.03 -17.61 3.38
C GLU A 78 -5.92 -16.85 2.05
N SER A 79 -5.25 -15.72 2.08
CA SER A 79 -4.94 -14.93 0.90
C SER A 79 -3.57 -14.26 1.04
N SER A 80 -2.80 -14.24 -0.05
CA SER A 80 -1.51 -13.56 -0.17
C SER A 80 -1.55 -12.41 -1.18
N ARG A 81 -2.72 -11.78 -1.36
CA ARG A 81 -2.93 -10.69 -2.31
C ARG A 81 -3.22 -9.40 -1.56
N VAL A 82 -2.60 -8.29 -1.97
CA VAL A 82 -2.86 -6.95 -1.40
C VAL A 82 -4.35 -6.60 -1.50
N ASN A 83 -5.00 -6.96 -2.60
CA ASN A 83 -6.44 -6.78 -2.81
C ASN A 83 -7.28 -8.03 -2.46
N GLY A 84 -6.71 -8.93 -1.64
CA GLY A 84 -7.42 -10.13 -1.19
C GLY A 84 -8.62 -9.80 -0.33
N PHE A 85 -9.65 -10.65 -0.42
CA PHE A 85 -10.85 -10.55 0.40
C PHE A 85 -11.35 -11.94 0.75
N TRP A 86 -12.19 -12.01 1.78
CA TRP A 86 -12.89 -13.21 2.18
C TRP A 86 -14.41 -13.01 2.06
N ASP A 87 -15.07 -13.93 1.41
CA ASP A 87 -16.51 -13.90 1.14
C ASP A 87 -17.33 -14.79 2.09
N GLY A 88 -16.72 -15.29 3.16
CA GLY A 88 -17.39 -16.19 4.09
C GLY A 88 -17.39 -17.65 3.68
N ARG A 89 -16.53 -18.03 2.72
CA ARG A 89 -16.33 -19.41 2.29
C ARG A 89 -14.96 -19.92 2.65
N THR A 90 -14.82 -21.24 2.79
CA THR A 90 -13.51 -21.86 2.92
C THR A 90 -12.71 -21.74 1.63
N THR A 91 -11.41 -22.03 1.67
CA THR A 91 -10.56 -22.10 0.47
C THR A 91 -11.10 -23.10 -0.58
N SER A 92 -11.81 -24.13 -0.15
CA SER A 92 -12.47 -25.09 -1.06
C SER A 92 -13.84 -24.65 -1.57
N GLY A 93 -14.32 -23.45 -1.15
CA GLY A 93 -15.58 -22.88 -1.61
C GLY A 93 -16.81 -23.23 -0.76
N GLU A 94 -16.65 -23.98 0.33
CA GLU A 94 -17.74 -24.33 1.24
C GLU A 94 -18.16 -23.15 2.11
N PRO A 95 -19.48 -22.87 2.27
CA PRO A 95 -19.93 -21.80 3.13
C PRO A 95 -19.51 -21.99 4.58
N CYS A 96 -18.99 -20.95 5.20
CA CYS A 96 -18.75 -20.91 6.63
C CYS A 96 -20.05 -20.61 7.40
N THR A 97 -20.16 -21.11 8.61
CA THR A 97 -21.32 -20.86 9.49
C THR A 97 -21.23 -19.48 10.12
N ASP A 98 -22.39 -18.89 10.43
CA ASP A 98 -22.45 -17.66 11.21
C ASP A 98 -21.67 -17.78 12.52
N GLY A 99 -20.96 -16.74 12.88
CA GLY A 99 -20.18 -16.73 14.11
C GLY A 99 -18.92 -15.87 14.02
N VAL A 100 -18.07 -16.07 15.04
CA VAL A 100 -16.82 -15.32 15.18
C VAL A 100 -15.66 -16.14 14.62
N TYR A 101 -14.85 -15.50 13.81
CA TYR A 101 -13.63 -16.00 13.21
C TYR A 101 -12.45 -15.16 13.69
N PHE A 102 -11.26 -15.72 13.62
CA PHE A 102 -10.04 -15.06 14.02
C PHE A 102 -9.16 -14.83 12.78
N CYS A 103 -8.71 -13.59 12.60
CA CYS A 103 -7.84 -13.22 11.49
C CYS A 103 -6.45 -12.88 12.02
N ILE A 104 -5.42 -13.43 11.37
CA ILE A 104 -4.03 -13.03 11.51
C ILE A 104 -3.61 -12.45 10.18
N LEU A 105 -3.08 -11.22 10.22
CA LEU A 105 -2.66 -10.49 9.03
C LEU A 105 -1.24 -9.98 9.20
N ASN A 106 -0.43 -10.12 8.14
CA ASN A 106 0.85 -9.47 8.01
C ASN A 106 0.84 -8.64 6.72
N ALA A 107 1.38 -7.44 6.81
CA ALA A 107 1.51 -6.55 5.66
C ALA A 107 2.80 -5.74 5.72
N THR A 108 3.24 -5.23 4.57
CA THR A 108 4.39 -4.34 4.43
C THR A 108 3.95 -3.10 3.68
N GLY A 109 4.19 -1.94 4.25
CA GLY A 109 3.97 -0.65 3.60
C GLY A 109 5.08 -0.31 2.61
N ILE A 110 4.82 0.63 1.71
CA ILE A 110 5.77 1.10 0.70
C ILE A 110 7.05 1.65 1.33
N GLU A 111 6.96 2.22 2.52
CA GLU A 111 8.09 2.73 3.31
C GLU A 111 8.84 1.63 4.08
N GLY A 112 8.46 0.35 3.89
CA GLY A 112 9.05 -0.80 4.58
C GLY A 112 8.50 -1.06 5.98
N LYS A 113 7.47 -0.33 6.40
CA LYS A 113 6.80 -0.55 7.69
C LYS A 113 6.09 -1.89 7.70
N SER A 114 6.31 -2.69 8.75
CA SER A 114 5.65 -3.98 8.94
C SER A 114 4.43 -3.85 9.84
N TYR A 115 3.34 -4.46 9.40
CA TYR A 115 2.09 -4.59 10.16
C TYR A 115 1.89 -6.05 10.54
N LYS A 116 1.54 -6.29 11.79
CA LYS A 116 1.17 -7.62 12.31
C LYS A 116 -0.08 -7.45 13.13
N GLU A 117 -1.21 -7.73 12.49
CA GLU A 117 -2.52 -7.48 13.07
C GLU A 117 -3.23 -8.81 13.39
N LYS A 118 -3.99 -8.78 14.47
CA LYS A 118 -4.86 -9.86 14.89
C LYS A 118 -6.20 -9.28 15.25
N THR A 119 -7.27 -9.82 14.67
CA THR A 119 -8.61 -9.31 14.94
C THR A 119 -9.63 -10.44 14.92
N PHE A 120 -10.78 -10.19 15.52
CA PHE A 120 -11.96 -11.03 15.39
C PHE A 120 -12.85 -10.46 14.28
N ILE A 121 -13.42 -11.38 13.50
CA ILE A 121 -14.35 -11.06 12.42
C ILE A 121 -15.65 -11.75 12.74
N GLN A 122 -16.75 -10.98 12.72
CA GLN A 122 -18.07 -11.54 12.88
C GLN A 122 -18.74 -11.71 11.50
N LEU A 123 -19.09 -12.96 11.21
CA LEU A 123 -19.78 -13.36 10.00
C LEU A 123 -21.27 -13.58 10.30
N PHE A 124 -22.13 -12.86 9.56
CA PHE A 124 -23.57 -13.03 9.58
C PHE A 124 -24.09 -13.25 8.17
N THR A 125 -24.59 -14.43 7.88
CA THR A 125 -25.16 -14.74 6.56
C THR A 125 -26.69 -14.55 6.53
N ASN A 126 -27.34 -14.28 7.66
CA ASN A 126 -28.80 -14.24 7.80
C ASN A 126 -29.49 -15.52 7.23
N GLY A 127 -28.78 -16.66 7.30
CA GLY A 127 -29.30 -17.90 6.72
C GLY A 127 -29.24 -17.99 5.20
N TYR A 128 -28.59 -17.03 4.51
CA TYR A 128 -28.48 -17.01 3.06
C TYR A 128 -27.92 -18.32 2.46
N TYR A 129 -26.97 -18.95 3.14
CA TYR A 129 -26.39 -20.23 2.73
C TYR A 129 -27.16 -21.46 3.24
N LYS A 130 -28.23 -21.26 4.01
CA LYS A 130 -29.10 -22.36 4.45
C LYS A 130 -30.16 -22.57 3.37
N LYS A 131 -29.85 -23.38 2.39
CA LYS A 131 -30.85 -24.00 1.50
C LYS A 131 -30.88 -25.51 1.76
#